data_ff7fac6abedd3a9efb6f4e9edae05793
#
_entry.id   ff7fac6abedd3a9efb6f4e9edae05793
#
_cell.length_a   1.000
_cell.length_b   1.000
_cell.length_c   1.000
_cell.angle_alpha   90.00
_cell.angle_beta   90.00
_cell.angle_gamma   90.00
#
_symmetry.space_group_name_H-M   'P 1'
#
loop_
_entity.id
_entity.type
_entity.pdbx_description
1 polymer ?
#
loop_
_entity_poly.entity_id
_entity_poly.type
_entity_poly.pdbx_seq_one_letter_code
_entity_poly.pdbx_strand_id
1 'polypeptide(L)'
;MKCPFCADSDTEVLESRVADDGEGIRRRRECKTCTKRFTTIEKVRGTALWVVKKDGRREPFDREKVKRGILRAIEKRPVSLELIDDIVNDIEREMLRREKEEVPSKAVGEAVLRRLKKVDKVAWMRFASVYLEFEDLSDFEKMIEKIT
;
A
#
# COMPACT_ATOMS: atom_id res chain seq x y z
N MET A 1 -11.71 -3.53 28.58
CA MET A 1 -10.41 -2.82 28.30
C MET A 1 -9.93 -2.25 29.60
N LYS A 2 -8.62 -2.37 29.92
CA LYS A 2 -8.08 -1.84 31.18
C LYS A 2 -8.03 -0.31 31.18
N CYS A 3 -8.39 0.29 32.28
CA CYS A 3 -8.27 1.72 32.52
C CYS A 3 -6.81 2.15 32.53
N PRO A 4 -6.38 3.18 31.75
CA PRO A 4 -4.98 3.64 31.73
C PRO A 4 -4.55 4.32 33.03
N PHE A 5 -5.49 4.66 33.94
CA PHE A 5 -5.18 5.38 35.18
C PHE A 5 -5.09 4.48 36.42
N CYS A 6 -5.93 3.45 36.53
CA CYS A 6 -5.95 2.54 37.67
C CYS A 6 -5.81 1.06 37.30
N ALA A 7 -5.68 0.74 36.03
CA ALA A 7 -5.56 -0.61 35.49
C ALA A 7 -6.77 -1.53 35.72
N ASP A 8 -7.87 -1.04 36.27
CA ASP A 8 -9.11 -1.80 36.42
C ASP A 8 -9.70 -2.14 35.06
N SER A 9 -10.35 -3.29 34.95
CA SER A 9 -10.98 -3.76 33.71
C SER A 9 -12.43 -3.30 33.54
N ASP A 10 -13.07 -2.80 34.63
CA ASP A 10 -14.46 -2.36 34.59
C ASP A 10 -14.58 -0.94 34.03
N THR A 11 -14.76 -0.89 32.72
CA THR A 11 -14.92 0.34 31.94
C THR A 11 -16.13 0.26 31.05
N GLU A 12 -16.90 1.36 30.96
CA GLU A 12 -18.06 1.44 30.07
C GLU A 12 -17.82 2.43 28.93
N VAL A 13 -18.56 2.24 27.83
CA VAL A 13 -18.53 3.14 26.66
C VAL A 13 -19.67 4.14 26.83
N LEU A 14 -19.34 5.41 26.94
CA LEU A 14 -20.30 6.51 27.03
C LEU A 14 -20.80 6.93 25.63
N GLU A 15 -19.92 6.93 24.65
CA GLU A 15 -20.21 7.40 23.31
C GLU A 15 -19.31 6.68 22.28
N SER A 16 -19.87 6.43 21.10
CA SER A 16 -19.15 5.92 19.93
C SER A 16 -19.45 6.79 18.72
N ARG A 17 -18.40 7.24 18.01
CA ARG A 17 -18.51 7.98 16.75
C ARG A 17 -17.53 7.44 15.73
N VAL A 18 -17.85 7.60 14.46
CA VAL A 18 -16.85 7.38 13.39
C VAL A 18 -15.70 8.36 13.58
N ALA A 19 -14.46 7.89 13.45
CA ALA A 19 -13.30 8.76 13.51
C ALA A 19 -13.28 9.71 12.30
N ASP A 20 -12.60 10.87 12.46
CA ASP A 20 -12.63 11.95 11.46
C ASP A 20 -12.12 11.53 10.08
N ASP A 21 -11.27 10.49 10.02
CA ASP A 21 -10.77 9.88 8.78
C ASP A 21 -11.74 8.86 8.14
N GLY A 22 -12.85 8.53 8.82
CA GLY A 22 -13.80 7.50 8.38
C GLY A 22 -13.28 6.06 8.49
N GLU A 23 -12.03 5.85 8.91
CA GLU A 23 -11.35 4.54 8.93
C GLU A 23 -11.38 3.84 10.28
N GLY A 24 -12.03 4.44 11.27
CA GLY A 24 -12.07 3.90 12.61
C GLY A 24 -13.28 4.32 13.41
N ILE A 25 -13.38 3.79 14.63
CA ILE A 25 -14.41 4.15 15.60
C ILE A 25 -13.72 4.77 16.83
N ARG A 26 -14.07 6.01 17.12
CA ARG A 26 -13.67 6.70 18.34
C ARG A 26 -14.69 6.43 19.42
N ARG A 27 -14.23 5.92 20.59
CA ARG A 27 -15.09 5.65 21.73
C ARG A 27 -14.63 6.44 22.94
N ARG A 28 -15.55 7.16 23.58
CA ARG A 28 -15.33 7.78 24.87
C ARG A 28 -15.73 6.79 25.95
N ARG A 29 -14.81 6.52 26.88
CA ARG A 29 -14.99 5.55 27.94
C ARG A 29 -14.86 6.19 29.30
N GLU A 30 -15.52 5.59 30.29
CA GLU A 30 -15.36 5.94 31.72
C GLU A 30 -15.02 4.68 32.51
N CYS A 31 -14.09 4.80 33.45
CA CYS A 31 -13.75 3.75 34.37
C CYS A 31 -14.74 3.82 35.56
N LYS A 32 -15.41 2.71 35.89
CA LYS A 32 -16.32 2.67 37.02
C LYS A 32 -15.65 2.76 38.37
N THR A 33 -14.38 2.35 38.47
CA THR A 33 -13.61 2.36 39.70
C THR A 33 -13.05 3.73 40.04
N CYS A 34 -12.35 4.38 39.09
CA CYS A 34 -11.70 5.68 39.34
C CYS A 34 -12.43 6.87 38.69
N THR A 35 -13.56 6.64 38.03
CA THR A 35 -14.43 7.64 37.37
C THR A 35 -13.76 8.50 36.31
N LYS A 36 -12.47 8.24 36.00
CA LYS A 36 -11.74 8.96 34.96
C LYS A 36 -12.20 8.53 33.55
N ARG A 37 -12.24 9.52 32.66
CA ARG A 37 -12.62 9.33 31.26
C ARG A 37 -11.38 9.28 30.38
N PHE A 38 -11.44 8.40 29.36
CA PHE A 38 -10.41 8.27 28.36
C PHE A 38 -11.03 7.94 26.99
N THR A 39 -10.28 8.19 25.94
CA THR A 39 -10.71 7.94 24.57
C THR A 39 -9.93 6.76 24.00
N THR A 40 -10.63 5.88 23.29
CA THR A 40 -10.00 4.81 22.51
C THR A 40 -10.37 4.95 21.04
N ILE A 41 -9.47 4.53 20.18
CA ILE A 41 -9.71 4.45 18.75
C ILE A 41 -9.54 3.00 18.31
N GLU A 42 -10.61 2.47 17.71
CA GLU A 42 -10.58 1.16 17.07
C GLU A 42 -10.37 1.36 15.57
N LYS A 43 -9.29 0.83 15.05
CA LYS A 43 -9.01 0.81 13.61
C LYS A 43 -8.81 -0.62 13.16
N VAL A 44 -9.18 -0.90 11.91
CA VAL A 44 -8.85 -2.17 11.30
C VAL A 44 -7.32 -2.33 11.33
N ARG A 45 -6.87 -3.39 11.98
CA ARG A 45 -5.45 -3.75 11.93
C ARG A 45 -5.15 -4.10 10.48
N GLY A 46 -4.25 -3.31 9.85
CA GLY A 46 -3.87 -3.55 8.47
C GLY A 46 -3.49 -5.01 8.28
N THR A 47 -4.11 -5.67 7.32
CA THR A 47 -3.69 -6.98 6.87
C THR A 47 -2.24 -6.85 6.43
N ALA A 48 -1.32 -7.52 7.12
CA ALA A 48 0.08 -7.51 6.74
C ALA A 48 0.23 -8.18 5.37
N LEU A 49 0.41 -7.37 4.34
CA LEU A 49 0.68 -7.85 2.99
C LEU A 49 2.18 -8.13 2.87
N TRP A 50 2.52 -9.36 2.57
CA TRP A 50 3.89 -9.82 2.39
C TRP A 50 4.21 -9.99 0.91
N VAL A 51 5.41 -9.56 0.51
CA VAL A 51 5.94 -9.75 -0.84
C VAL A 51 6.99 -10.85 -0.80
N VAL A 52 6.77 -11.87 -1.62
CA VAL A 52 7.73 -12.99 -1.79
C VAL A 52 8.63 -12.68 -2.99
N LYS A 53 9.93 -12.61 -2.74
CA LYS A 53 10.95 -12.39 -3.77
C LYS A 53 11.22 -13.63 -4.61
N LYS A 54 11.92 -13.48 -5.75
CA LYS A 54 12.36 -14.60 -6.62
C LYS A 54 13.17 -15.67 -5.87
N ASP A 55 13.95 -15.26 -4.86
CA ASP A 55 14.79 -16.12 -4.03
C ASP A 55 14.06 -16.73 -2.80
N GLY A 56 12.74 -16.48 -2.69
CA GLY A 56 11.91 -16.99 -1.60
C GLY A 56 11.91 -16.11 -0.34
N ARG A 57 12.71 -15.06 -0.27
CA ARG A 57 12.67 -14.11 0.86
C ARG A 57 11.33 -13.40 0.92
N ARG A 58 10.88 -13.12 2.15
CA ARG A 58 9.65 -12.40 2.44
C ARG A 58 9.98 -11.03 3.00
N GLU A 59 9.36 -10.01 2.48
CA GLU A 59 9.42 -8.66 3.02
C GLU A 59 8.01 -8.07 3.10
N PRO A 60 7.73 -7.16 4.06
CA PRO A 60 6.47 -6.43 4.07
C PRO A 60 6.31 -5.65 2.77
N PHE A 61 5.07 -5.51 2.29
CA PHE A 61 4.79 -4.63 1.17
C PHE A 61 5.17 -3.20 1.54
N ASP A 62 6.09 -2.63 0.79
CA ASP A 62 6.58 -1.26 0.99
C ASP A 62 6.04 -0.36 -0.13
N ARG A 63 5.02 0.41 0.21
CA ARG A 63 4.38 1.40 -0.65
C ARG A 63 5.37 2.43 -1.18
N GLU A 64 6.27 2.92 -0.32
CA GLU A 64 7.28 3.92 -0.70
C GLU A 64 8.30 3.36 -1.68
N LYS A 65 8.61 2.08 -1.58
CA LYS A 65 9.49 1.38 -2.53
C LYS A 65 8.87 1.31 -3.93
N VAL A 66 7.59 0.98 -4.00
CA VAL A 66 6.83 0.98 -5.27
C VAL A 66 6.80 2.40 -5.86
N LYS A 67 6.45 3.40 -5.04
CA LYS A 67 6.41 4.81 -5.45
C LYS A 67 7.76 5.28 -5.99
N ARG A 68 8.85 5.02 -5.30
CA ARG A 68 10.21 5.37 -5.77
C ARG A 68 10.56 4.74 -7.10
N GLY A 69 10.17 3.48 -7.33
CA GLY A 69 10.38 2.82 -8.62
C GLY A 69 9.65 3.53 -9.76
N ILE A 70 8.40 3.92 -9.53
CA ILE A 70 7.60 4.68 -10.50
C ILE A 70 8.18 6.07 -10.72
N LEU A 71 8.54 6.80 -9.66
CA LEU A 71 9.12 8.15 -9.76
C LEU A 71 10.40 8.19 -10.62
N ARG A 72 11.27 7.19 -10.50
CA ARG A 72 12.45 7.06 -11.37
C ARG A 72 12.08 6.88 -12.84
N ALA A 73 11.04 6.13 -13.12
CA ALA A 73 10.59 5.88 -14.49
C ALA A 73 9.97 7.11 -15.13
N ILE A 74 9.24 7.93 -14.35
CA ILE A 74 8.56 9.15 -14.84
C ILE A 74 9.45 10.40 -14.82
N GLU A 75 10.70 10.30 -14.38
CA GLU A 75 11.59 11.47 -14.31
C GLU A 75 11.62 12.24 -15.62
N LYS A 76 11.39 13.57 -15.57
CA LYS A 76 11.23 14.47 -16.70
C LYS A 76 10.08 14.11 -17.66
N ARG A 77 9.06 13.41 -17.18
CA ARG A 77 7.82 13.16 -17.92
C ARG A 77 6.69 14.02 -17.34
N PRO A 78 5.71 14.45 -18.16
CA PRO A 78 4.58 15.27 -17.71
C PRO A 78 3.50 14.41 -17.01
N VAL A 79 3.88 13.80 -15.90
CA VAL A 79 3.01 12.95 -15.08
C VAL A 79 2.92 13.56 -13.69
N SER A 80 1.70 13.81 -13.18
CA SER A 80 1.49 14.43 -11.88
C SER A 80 1.81 13.46 -10.73
N LEU A 81 2.25 14.03 -9.60
CA LEU A 81 2.50 13.23 -8.38
C LEU A 81 1.22 12.63 -7.81
N GLU A 82 0.09 13.35 -7.93
CA GLU A 82 -1.23 12.85 -7.50
C GLU A 82 -1.61 11.57 -8.24
N LEU A 83 -1.43 11.54 -9.57
CA LEU A 83 -1.67 10.33 -10.35
C LEU A 83 -0.78 9.15 -9.91
N ILE A 84 0.47 9.43 -9.52
CA ILE A 84 1.36 8.38 -9.00
C ILE A 84 0.86 7.85 -7.66
N ASP A 85 0.40 8.73 -6.77
CA ASP A 85 -0.18 8.29 -5.50
C ASP A 85 -1.44 7.45 -5.69
N ASP A 86 -2.30 7.83 -6.64
CA ASP A 86 -3.48 7.03 -7.02
C ASP A 86 -3.09 5.65 -7.57
N ILE A 87 -2.07 5.59 -8.44
CA ILE A 87 -1.55 4.33 -8.97
C ILE A 87 -1.04 3.42 -7.85
N VAL A 88 -0.28 3.96 -6.90
CA VAL A 88 0.26 3.20 -5.77
C VAL A 88 -0.87 2.70 -4.87
N ASN A 89 -1.87 3.55 -4.58
CA ASN A 89 -3.06 3.17 -3.82
C ASN A 89 -3.82 2.02 -4.48
N ASP A 90 -4.01 2.11 -5.79
CA ASP A 90 -4.71 1.09 -6.55
C ASP A 90 -3.95 -0.25 -6.60
N ILE A 91 -2.62 -0.20 -6.68
CA ILE A 91 -1.78 -1.40 -6.63
C ILE A 91 -1.91 -2.06 -5.26
N GLU A 92 -1.79 -1.29 -4.18
CA GLU A 92 -1.94 -1.80 -2.82
C GLU A 92 -3.30 -2.46 -2.61
N ARG A 93 -4.40 -1.77 -3.02
CA ARG A 93 -5.75 -2.33 -2.96
C ARG A 93 -5.91 -3.60 -3.79
N GLU A 94 -5.32 -3.65 -4.99
CA GLU A 94 -5.35 -4.85 -5.83
C GLU A 94 -4.64 -6.03 -5.16
N MET A 95 -3.48 -5.77 -4.53
CA MET A 95 -2.75 -6.81 -3.82
C MET A 95 -3.50 -7.29 -2.57
N LEU A 96 -4.11 -6.39 -1.81
CA LEU A 96 -4.92 -6.71 -0.63
C LEU A 96 -6.21 -7.50 -0.95
N ARG A 97 -6.78 -7.31 -2.14
CA ARG A 97 -7.97 -8.06 -2.59
C ARG A 97 -7.67 -9.52 -2.94
N ARG A 98 -6.41 -9.88 -3.09
CA ARG A 98 -6.04 -11.28 -3.28
C ARG A 98 -6.28 -12.03 -1.98
N GLU A 99 -6.86 -13.21 -2.06
CA GLU A 99 -7.21 -14.04 -0.87
C GLU A 99 -5.99 -14.49 -0.04
N LYS A 100 -4.78 -14.22 -0.53
CA LYS A 100 -3.54 -14.60 0.13
C LYS A 100 -2.86 -13.38 0.73
N GLU A 101 -2.40 -13.52 1.97
CA GLU A 101 -1.58 -12.51 2.65
C GLU A 101 -0.19 -12.35 2.01
N GLU A 102 0.19 -13.26 1.12
CA GLU A 102 1.46 -13.28 0.40
C GLU A 102 1.24 -13.09 -1.10
N VAL A 103 1.95 -12.14 -1.67
CA VAL A 103 1.95 -11.89 -3.12
C VAL A 103 3.36 -11.99 -3.69
N PRO A 104 3.57 -12.61 -4.86
CA PRO A 104 4.87 -12.62 -5.48
C PRO A 104 5.26 -11.20 -5.94
N SER A 105 6.54 -10.85 -5.81
CA SER A 105 7.06 -9.54 -6.27
C SER A 105 6.76 -9.29 -7.74
N LYS A 106 6.69 -10.36 -8.55
CA LYS A 106 6.30 -10.33 -9.95
C LYS A 106 4.89 -9.74 -10.14
N ALA A 107 3.94 -10.10 -9.29
CA ALA A 107 2.57 -9.56 -9.38
C ALA A 107 2.52 -8.05 -9.13
N VAL A 108 3.33 -7.54 -8.21
CA VAL A 108 3.45 -6.10 -7.95
C VAL A 108 4.04 -5.38 -9.16
N GLY A 109 5.14 -5.88 -9.73
CA GLY A 109 5.75 -5.29 -10.92
C GLY A 109 4.84 -5.31 -12.15
N GLU A 110 4.13 -6.40 -12.38
CA GLU A 110 3.12 -6.49 -13.46
C GLU A 110 1.97 -5.49 -13.25
N ALA A 111 1.54 -5.27 -12.00
CA ALA A 111 0.53 -4.29 -11.69
C ALA A 111 0.99 -2.85 -11.97
N VAL A 112 2.27 -2.53 -11.70
CA VAL A 112 2.89 -1.24 -12.09
C VAL A 112 2.91 -1.10 -13.60
N LEU A 113 3.43 -2.11 -14.31
CA LEU A 113 3.54 -2.08 -15.77
C LEU A 113 2.18 -1.86 -16.45
N ARG A 114 1.14 -2.56 -16.02
CA ARG A 114 -0.22 -2.38 -16.60
C ARG A 114 -0.72 -0.93 -16.47
N ARG A 115 -0.41 -0.26 -15.36
CA ARG A 115 -0.85 1.12 -15.13
C ARG A 115 0.00 2.12 -15.89
N LEU A 116 1.31 2.00 -15.82
CA LEU A 116 2.22 2.88 -16.57
C LEU A 116 2.01 2.82 -18.09
N LYS A 117 1.65 1.66 -18.64
CA LYS A 117 1.34 1.52 -20.08
C LYS A 117 0.23 2.47 -20.53
N LYS A 118 -0.74 2.75 -19.64
CA LYS A 118 -1.87 3.65 -19.93
C LYS A 118 -1.54 5.12 -19.72
N VAL A 119 -0.53 5.42 -18.92
CA VAL A 119 -0.16 6.78 -18.51
C VAL A 119 0.91 7.37 -19.42
N ASP A 120 2.02 6.65 -19.56
CA ASP A 120 3.16 7.12 -20.35
C ASP A 120 3.99 5.93 -20.84
N LYS A 121 4.05 5.76 -22.17
CA LYS A 121 4.76 4.63 -22.80
C LYS A 121 6.29 4.67 -22.57
N VAL A 122 6.87 5.87 -22.44
CA VAL A 122 8.31 6.01 -22.16
C VAL A 122 8.61 5.62 -20.71
N ALA A 123 7.81 6.08 -19.77
CA ALA A 123 7.92 5.68 -18.36
C ALA A 123 7.73 4.16 -18.21
N TRP A 124 6.76 3.62 -18.92
CA TRP A 124 6.53 2.17 -18.97
C TRP A 124 7.77 1.41 -19.44
N MET A 125 8.40 1.86 -20.54
CA MET A 125 9.60 1.23 -21.07
C MET A 125 10.79 1.31 -20.10
N ARG A 126 10.99 2.48 -19.46
CA ARG A 126 12.02 2.65 -18.43
C ARG A 126 11.81 1.72 -17.24
N PHE A 127 10.59 1.63 -16.76
CA PHE A 127 10.25 0.71 -15.66
C PHE A 127 10.47 -0.75 -16.09
N ALA A 128 10.01 -1.11 -17.29
CA ALA A 128 10.13 -2.46 -17.83
C ALA A 128 11.61 -2.87 -17.97
N SER A 129 12.48 -1.99 -18.46
CA SER A 129 13.89 -2.29 -18.67
C SER A 129 14.62 -2.65 -17.36
N VAL A 130 14.28 -1.98 -16.26
CA VAL A 130 14.86 -2.27 -14.95
C VAL A 130 14.19 -3.49 -14.30
N TYR A 131 12.86 -3.55 -14.37
CA TYR A 131 12.10 -4.60 -13.72
C TYR A 131 12.30 -5.98 -14.36
N LEU A 132 12.39 -6.03 -15.69
CA LEU A 132 12.61 -7.26 -16.47
C LEU A 132 14.11 -7.53 -16.72
N GLU A 133 15.00 -6.68 -16.15
CA GLU A 133 16.44 -6.87 -16.20
C GLU A 133 16.95 -7.00 -17.65
N PHE A 134 16.61 -6.02 -18.54
CA PHE A 134 17.07 -6.03 -19.93
C PHE A 134 18.59 -6.07 -20.00
N GLU A 135 19.12 -6.94 -20.84
CA GLU A 135 20.56 -7.15 -20.99
C GLU A 135 21.14 -6.44 -22.23
N ASP A 136 20.33 -6.32 -23.29
CA ASP A 136 20.77 -5.70 -24.54
C ASP A 136 19.64 -4.93 -25.27
N LEU A 137 19.97 -4.36 -26.43
CA LEU A 137 19.02 -3.58 -27.25
C LEU A 137 17.90 -4.43 -27.83
N SER A 138 18.11 -5.72 -28.05
CA SER A 138 17.10 -6.61 -28.60
C SER A 138 15.89 -6.76 -27.65
N ASP A 139 16.12 -6.62 -26.36
CA ASP A 139 15.03 -6.65 -25.38
C ASP A 139 14.11 -5.43 -25.49
N PHE A 140 14.70 -4.26 -25.80
CA PHE A 140 13.91 -3.06 -26.10
C PHE A 140 13.09 -3.23 -27.39
N GLU A 141 13.67 -3.78 -28.46
CA GLU A 141 12.97 -4.04 -29.71
C GLU A 141 11.75 -4.94 -29.52
N LYS A 142 11.94 -6.07 -28.85
CA LYS A 142 10.84 -7.00 -28.48
C LYS A 142 9.73 -6.33 -27.68
N MET A 143 10.09 -5.38 -26.82
CA MET A 143 9.10 -4.68 -25.98
C MET A 143 8.41 -3.55 -26.74
N ILE A 144 9.07 -2.90 -27.70
CA ILE A 144 8.45 -1.90 -28.57
C ILE A 144 7.35 -2.55 -29.40
N GLU A 145 7.59 -3.73 -29.98
CA GLU A 145 6.58 -4.50 -30.73
C GLU A 145 5.32 -4.81 -29.89
N LYS A 146 5.46 -5.04 -28.59
CA LYS A 146 4.33 -5.29 -27.68
C LYS A 146 3.54 -4.04 -27.29
N ILE A 147 4.09 -2.84 -27.53
CA ILE A 147 3.44 -1.56 -27.23
C ILE A 147 2.71 -1.01 -28.46
N THR A 148 3.23 -1.29 -29.61
CA THR A 148 2.66 -0.81 -30.87
C THR A 148 1.41 -1.59 -31.22
#